data_fcafe1f58a7a4437e5a1dca7232fe945
#
_entry.id   fcafe1f58a7a4437e5a1dca7232fe945
#
_cell.length_a   1.000
_cell.length_b   1.000
_cell.length_c   1.000
_cell.angle_alpha   90.00
_cell.angle_beta   90.00
_cell.angle_gamma   90.00
#
_symmetry.space_group_name_H-M   'P 1'
#
loop_
_entity.id
_entity.type
_entity.pdbx_description
1 polymer ?
#
loop_
_entity_poly.entity_id
_entity_poly.type
_entity_poly.pdbx_seq_one_letter_code
_entity_poly.pdbx_strand_id
1 'polypeptide(L)'
;YQDILIQKGRKMNENAALVQMTGRSSIPKAILIADRNYEAYNGIAHIEKKGWKYLIRIRDTAGMIRPFHFDSNCDLDVWKTITLTRKQTNAFKRMKADDPARYRCLPNSSPFDFIDLHDNKYYDLNIRFVRFRISDDTYETVITNLSADEFPSDEIKHLYNLRWGIETSFRELKYTI
;
A
#
# COMPACT_ATOMS: atom_id res chain seq x y z
N TYR A 1 -20.80 -9.95 1.06
CA TYR A 1 -19.42 -10.18 0.61
C TYR A 1 -19.41 -10.44 -0.88
N GLN A 2 -18.54 -9.76 -1.62
CA GLN A 2 -18.44 -9.93 -3.09
C GLN A 2 -17.44 -11.01 -3.49
N ASP A 3 -16.45 -11.27 -2.68
CA ASP A 3 -15.47 -12.32 -2.90
C ASP A 3 -14.90 -12.84 -1.57
N ILE A 4 -14.57 -14.12 -1.52
CA ILE A 4 -13.96 -14.77 -0.36
C ILE A 4 -12.90 -15.74 -0.86
N LEU A 5 -11.71 -15.70 -0.24
CA LEU A 5 -10.64 -16.64 -0.47
C LEU A 5 -10.29 -17.35 0.84
N ILE A 6 -10.45 -18.68 0.86
CA ILE A 6 -10.14 -19.52 2.01
C ILE A 6 -8.75 -20.10 1.83
N GLN A 7 -7.86 -19.85 2.77
CA GLN A 7 -6.50 -20.39 2.80
C GLN A 7 -6.33 -21.40 3.94
N LYS A 8 -5.50 -22.44 3.72
CA LYS A 8 -5.14 -23.38 4.80
C LYS A 8 -4.30 -22.66 5.84
N GLY A 9 -4.65 -22.79 7.14
CA GLY A 9 -4.10 -22.01 8.24
C GLY A 9 -2.57 -21.98 8.38
N ARG A 10 -1.84 -23.01 7.91
CA ARG A 10 -0.37 -23.04 7.92
C ARG A 10 0.29 -22.34 6.71
N LYS A 11 -0.47 -21.90 5.70
CA LYS A 11 0.01 -21.30 4.45
C LYS A 11 -0.70 -19.98 4.14
N MET A 12 -1.14 -19.28 5.17
CA MET A 12 -1.80 -17.99 4.98
C MET A 12 -0.81 -16.96 4.41
N ASN A 13 -1.21 -16.34 3.30
CA ASN A 13 -0.51 -15.22 2.69
C ASN A 13 -1.54 -14.21 2.20
N GLU A 14 -1.84 -13.23 3.03
CA GLU A 14 -2.87 -12.21 2.78
C GLU A 14 -2.54 -11.37 1.54
N ASN A 15 -1.26 -11.03 1.32
CA ASN A 15 -0.85 -10.26 0.15
C ASN A 15 -1.03 -11.06 -1.16
N ALA A 16 -0.72 -12.35 -1.18
CA ALA A 16 -0.99 -13.21 -2.33
C ALA A 16 -2.50 -13.38 -2.57
N ALA A 17 -3.29 -13.49 -1.49
CA ALA A 17 -4.75 -13.53 -1.57
C ALA A 17 -5.31 -12.25 -2.19
N LEU A 18 -4.84 -11.09 -1.76
CA LEU A 18 -5.24 -9.79 -2.32
C LEU A 18 -4.97 -9.73 -3.83
N VAL A 19 -3.76 -10.09 -4.26
CA VAL A 19 -3.39 -10.12 -5.69
C VAL A 19 -4.32 -11.03 -6.48
N GLN A 20 -4.59 -12.23 -5.98
CA GLN A 20 -5.49 -13.18 -6.63
C GLN A 20 -6.93 -12.66 -6.72
N MET A 21 -7.48 -12.10 -5.64
CA MET A 21 -8.84 -11.55 -5.61
C MET A 21 -8.95 -10.32 -6.51
N THR A 22 -7.97 -9.43 -6.52
CA THR A 22 -7.91 -8.28 -7.43
C THR A 22 -7.90 -8.74 -8.89
N GLY A 23 -7.10 -9.74 -9.22
CA GLY A 23 -6.98 -10.26 -10.60
C GLY A 23 -8.27 -10.86 -11.13
N ARG A 24 -8.98 -11.67 -10.32
CA ARG A 24 -10.22 -12.36 -10.72
C ARG A 24 -11.50 -11.52 -10.61
N SER A 25 -11.46 -10.38 -9.91
CA SER A 25 -12.63 -9.54 -9.72
C SER A 25 -13.15 -8.99 -11.05
N SER A 26 -14.46 -9.03 -11.25
CA SER A 26 -15.16 -8.41 -12.39
C SER A 26 -15.53 -6.94 -12.16
N ILE A 27 -15.24 -6.38 -10.98
CA ILE A 27 -15.55 -5.00 -10.65
C ILE A 27 -14.65 -4.07 -11.48
N PRO A 28 -15.22 -3.15 -12.29
CA PRO A 28 -14.42 -2.32 -13.19
C PRO A 28 -13.69 -1.18 -12.46
N LYS A 29 -14.28 -0.63 -11.39
CA LYS A 29 -13.73 0.47 -10.60
C LYS A 29 -14.02 0.25 -9.12
N ALA A 30 -13.00 0.40 -8.27
CA ALA A 30 -13.12 0.27 -6.82
C ALA A 30 -12.09 1.15 -6.10
N ILE A 31 -12.37 1.47 -4.85
CA ILE A 31 -11.39 1.94 -3.87
C ILE A 31 -11.19 0.79 -2.89
N LEU A 32 -9.99 0.20 -2.86
CA LEU A 32 -9.63 -0.83 -1.92
C LEU A 32 -9.15 -0.18 -0.62
N ILE A 33 -9.83 -0.44 0.49
CA ILE A 33 -9.43 0.05 1.81
C ILE A 33 -8.86 -1.12 2.61
N ALA A 34 -7.63 -1.00 3.10
CA ALA A 34 -6.95 -2.09 3.78
C ALA A 34 -6.09 -1.61 4.97
N ASP A 35 -5.77 -2.53 5.86
CA ASP A 35 -4.89 -2.28 6.99
C ASP A 35 -3.40 -2.38 6.62
N ARG A 36 -2.53 -2.15 7.60
CA ARG A 36 -1.06 -2.13 7.44
C ARG A 36 -0.43 -3.47 7.00
N ASN A 37 -1.15 -4.59 7.08
CA ASN A 37 -0.63 -5.89 6.65
C ASN A 37 -0.56 -5.98 5.12
N TYR A 38 -1.30 -5.11 4.43
CA TYR A 38 -1.33 -5.00 2.97
C TYR A 38 -0.33 -3.98 2.40
N GLU A 39 0.57 -3.43 3.22
CA GLU A 39 1.67 -2.55 2.79
C GLU A 39 2.71 -3.36 2.00
N ALA A 40 2.42 -3.65 0.73
CA ALA A 40 3.29 -4.43 -0.16
C ALA A 40 3.28 -3.87 -1.59
N TYR A 41 4.47 -3.66 -2.15
CA TYR A 41 4.63 -3.11 -3.52
C TYR A 41 3.88 -3.92 -4.57
N ASN A 42 3.92 -5.26 -4.48
CA ASN A 42 3.26 -6.13 -5.44
C ASN A 42 1.74 -5.93 -5.43
N GLY A 43 1.13 -5.90 -4.26
CA GLY A 43 -0.31 -5.66 -4.11
C GLY A 43 -0.71 -4.31 -4.70
N ILE A 44 0.02 -3.24 -4.37
CA ILE A 44 -0.21 -1.89 -4.88
C ILE A 44 -0.13 -1.87 -6.41
N ALA A 45 0.93 -2.45 -6.99
CA ALA A 45 1.11 -2.49 -8.44
C ALA A 45 -0.02 -3.26 -9.16
N HIS A 46 -0.52 -4.36 -8.58
CA HIS A 46 -1.67 -5.09 -9.12
C HIS A 46 -2.97 -4.29 -9.04
N ILE A 47 -3.20 -3.56 -7.95
CA ILE A 47 -4.37 -2.68 -7.79
C ILE A 47 -4.34 -1.56 -8.84
N GLU A 48 -3.19 -0.90 -9.02
CA GLU A 48 -3.02 0.15 -10.03
C GLU A 48 -3.19 -0.38 -11.47
N LYS A 49 -2.60 -1.55 -11.77
CA LYS A 49 -2.77 -2.20 -13.08
C LYS A 49 -4.23 -2.55 -13.39
N LYS A 50 -5.01 -2.88 -12.35
CA LYS A 50 -6.46 -3.12 -12.47
C LYS A 50 -7.26 -1.83 -12.75
N GLY A 51 -6.64 -0.66 -12.60
CA GLY A 51 -7.31 0.64 -12.67
C GLY A 51 -8.08 1.00 -11.40
N TRP A 52 -7.86 0.27 -10.33
CA TRP A 52 -8.47 0.54 -9.04
C TRP A 52 -7.69 1.60 -8.26
N LYS A 53 -8.37 2.19 -7.29
CA LYS A 53 -7.78 3.06 -6.28
C LYS A 53 -7.56 2.27 -5.00
N TYR A 54 -6.66 2.76 -4.15
CA TYR A 54 -6.42 2.15 -2.86
C TYR A 54 -6.28 3.19 -1.76
N LEU A 55 -6.52 2.75 -0.54
CA LEU A 55 -6.31 3.49 0.71
C LEU A 55 -5.81 2.47 1.75
N ILE A 56 -4.50 2.44 1.98
CA ILE A 56 -3.85 1.44 2.82
C ILE A 56 -3.15 2.15 3.97
N ARG A 57 -3.46 1.75 5.21
CA ARG A 57 -2.71 2.20 6.39
C ARG A 57 -1.29 1.64 6.34
N ILE A 58 -0.33 2.43 6.75
CA ILE A 58 1.07 2.01 6.88
C ILE A 58 1.61 2.29 8.28
N ARG A 59 2.80 1.78 8.57
CA ARG A 59 3.50 2.07 9.82
C ARG A 59 4.21 3.42 9.70
N ASP A 60 4.13 4.27 10.73
CA ASP A 60 4.71 5.62 10.69
C ASP A 60 6.24 5.64 10.70
N THR A 61 6.88 4.63 11.28
CA THR A 61 8.33 4.59 11.50
C THR A 61 9.05 3.47 10.76
N ALA A 62 8.32 2.69 9.96
CA ALA A 62 8.85 1.51 9.27
C ALA A 62 8.26 1.38 7.85
N GLY A 63 8.70 0.37 7.08
CA GLY A 63 8.13 0.07 5.77
C GLY A 63 8.42 1.15 4.72
N MET A 64 7.43 1.47 3.91
CA MET A 64 7.57 2.36 2.75
C MET A 64 7.88 3.80 3.11
N ILE A 65 7.40 4.29 4.25
CA ILE A 65 7.57 5.69 4.67
C ILE A 65 8.95 5.98 5.27
N ARG A 66 9.55 4.99 5.94
CA ARG A 66 10.78 5.19 6.73
C ARG A 66 11.90 5.94 6.01
N PRO A 67 12.25 5.64 4.75
CA PRO A 67 13.34 6.33 4.07
C PRO A 67 13.10 7.79 3.75
N PHE A 68 11.86 8.29 3.86
CA PHE A 68 11.53 9.69 3.60
C PHE A 68 11.76 10.60 4.82
N HIS A 69 11.96 10.02 6.01
CA HIS A 69 12.26 10.74 7.26
C HIS A 69 11.28 11.91 7.55
N PHE A 70 9.98 11.69 7.30
CA PHE A 70 8.97 12.69 7.63
C PHE A 70 8.87 12.87 9.15
N ASP A 71 8.55 14.11 9.59
CA ASP A 71 8.21 14.37 10.96
C ASP A 71 6.96 13.56 11.36
N SER A 72 7.05 12.83 12.49
CA SER A 72 5.97 11.97 12.96
C SER A 72 4.84 12.75 13.67
N ASN A 73 5.10 14.01 14.05
CA ASN A 73 4.21 14.81 14.90
C ASN A 73 3.47 15.91 14.12
N CYS A 74 3.35 15.80 12.82
CA CYS A 74 2.61 16.77 12.01
C CYS A 74 1.74 16.07 10.95
N ASP A 75 0.71 16.78 10.52
CA ASP A 75 -0.07 16.40 9.36
C ASP A 75 0.80 16.45 8.10
N LEU A 76 0.56 15.53 7.17
CA LEU A 76 1.32 15.38 5.94
C LEU A 76 0.39 15.03 4.80
N ASP A 77 0.59 15.65 3.66
CA ASP A 77 -0.08 15.28 2.40
C ASP A 77 0.87 15.52 1.23
N VAL A 78 1.59 14.48 0.83
CA VAL A 78 2.64 14.61 -0.19
C VAL A 78 2.67 13.42 -1.14
N TRP A 79 2.95 13.70 -2.40
CA TRP A 79 3.26 12.70 -3.40
C TRP A 79 4.74 12.37 -3.40
N LYS A 80 5.06 11.08 -3.46
CA LYS A 80 6.43 10.57 -3.62
C LYS A 80 6.46 9.48 -4.67
N THR A 81 7.50 9.48 -5.49
CA THR A 81 7.80 8.38 -6.41
C THR A 81 8.74 7.40 -5.74
N ILE A 82 8.41 6.11 -5.77
CA ILE A 82 9.29 5.01 -5.37
C ILE A 82 9.66 4.24 -6.64
N THR A 83 10.95 4.23 -6.97
CA THR A 83 11.49 3.53 -8.13
C THR A 83 12.08 2.19 -7.70
N LEU A 84 11.47 1.10 -8.13
CA LEU A 84 11.84 -0.27 -7.80
C LEU A 84 12.71 -0.87 -8.90
N THR A 85 13.69 -1.70 -8.52
CA THR A 85 14.47 -2.54 -9.43
C THR A 85 14.94 -3.80 -8.71
N ARG A 86 15.35 -4.82 -9.44
CA ARG A 86 15.98 -6.02 -8.87
C ARG A 86 17.51 -6.00 -8.99
N LYS A 87 18.06 -5.20 -9.88
CA LYS A 87 19.52 -5.17 -10.11
C LYS A 87 20.17 -3.91 -9.57
N GLN A 88 21.25 -4.10 -8.84
CA GLN A 88 22.09 -3.03 -8.31
C GLN A 88 23.25 -2.72 -9.27
N THR A 89 22.92 -2.14 -10.44
CA THR A 89 23.93 -1.63 -11.37
C THR A 89 24.70 -0.45 -10.76
N ASN A 90 25.87 -0.10 -11.31
CA ASN A 90 26.61 1.08 -10.86
C ASN A 90 25.79 2.38 -11.04
N ALA A 91 24.99 2.47 -12.11
CA ALA A 91 24.07 3.58 -12.32
C ALA A 91 23.01 3.65 -11.21
N PHE A 92 22.38 2.51 -10.87
CA PHE A 92 21.42 2.45 -9.78
C PHE A 92 22.03 2.83 -8.44
N LYS A 93 23.25 2.37 -8.14
CA LYS A 93 23.94 2.71 -6.88
C LYS A 93 24.18 4.21 -6.74
N ARG A 94 24.52 4.91 -7.84
CA ARG A 94 24.65 6.37 -7.86
C ARG A 94 23.31 7.05 -7.60
N MET A 95 22.27 6.70 -8.36
CA MET A 95 20.91 7.25 -8.16
C MET A 95 20.40 7.02 -6.73
N LYS A 96 20.66 5.85 -6.15
CA LYS A 96 20.27 5.53 -4.78
C LYS A 96 21.09 6.30 -3.73
N ALA A 97 22.35 6.63 -4.02
CA ALA A 97 23.16 7.46 -3.14
C ALA A 97 22.65 8.91 -3.12
N ASP A 98 22.17 9.41 -4.27
CA ASP A 98 21.62 10.76 -4.42
C ASP A 98 20.22 10.88 -3.80
N ASP A 99 19.36 9.85 -3.96
CA ASP A 99 18.00 9.82 -3.38
C ASP A 99 17.65 8.40 -2.85
N PRO A 100 18.12 8.07 -1.65
CA PRO A 100 17.90 6.75 -1.04
C PRO A 100 16.44 6.46 -0.70
N ALA A 101 15.61 7.49 -0.56
CA ALA A 101 14.19 7.36 -0.29
C ALA A 101 13.40 6.93 -1.52
N ARG A 102 13.80 7.40 -2.69
CA ARG A 102 13.17 7.08 -3.98
C ARG A 102 13.59 5.71 -4.50
N TYR A 103 14.90 5.43 -4.59
CA TYR A 103 15.42 4.26 -5.29
C TYR A 103 15.58 3.05 -4.38
N ARG A 104 14.88 1.97 -4.68
CA ARG A 104 14.84 0.76 -3.85
C ARG A 104 15.12 -0.49 -4.66
N CYS A 105 16.01 -1.34 -4.12
CA CYS A 105 16.28 -2.65 -4.68
C CYS A 105 15.41 -3.70 -3.98
N LEU A 106 14.67 -4.46 -4.76
CA LEU A 106 13.87 -5.57 -4.26
C LEU A 106 14.75 -6.82 -4.10
N PRO A 107 14.74 -7.46 -2.92
CA PRO A 107 15.34 -8.78 -2.77
C PRO A 107 14.68 -9.80 -3.71
N ASN A 108 15.45 -10.81 -4.14
CA ASN A 108 14.90 -11.87 -5.00
C ASN A 108 13.78 -12.68 -4.32
N SER A 109 13.79 -12.73 -2.99
CA SER A 109 12.74 -13.37 -2.19
C SER A 109 11.45 -12.56 -2.08
N SER A 110 11.47 -11.26 -2.43
CA SER A 110 10.27 -10.40 -2.38
C SER A 110 9.41 -10.63 -3.62
N PRO A 111 8.13 -11.00 -3.46
CA PRO A 111 7.19 -11.08 -4.57
C PRO A 111 7.07 -9.72 -5.27
N PHE A 112 7.25 -9.70 -6.60
CA PHE A 112 6.95 -8.55 -7.44
C PHE A 112 6.86 -9.00 -8.90
N ASP A 113 5.64 -9.02 -9.43
CA ASP A 113 5.31 -9.68 -10.70
C ASP A 113 5.59 -8.81 -11.94
N PHE A 114 6.06 -7.57 -11.75
CA PHE A 114 6.26 -6.57 -12.82
C PHE A 114 7.73 -6.40 -13.22
N ILE A 115 8.66 -7.04 -12.50
CA ILE A 115 10.09 -7.06 -12.81
C ILE A 115 10.61 -8.49 -12.62
N ASP A 116 11.06 -9.14 -13.68
CA ASP A 116 11.65 -10.47 -13.62
C ASP A 116 12.99 -10.45 -12.85
N LEU A 117 13.38 -11.60 -12.28
CA LEU A 117 14.59 -11.70 -11.43
C LEU A 117 15.88 -11.28 -12.13
N HIS A 118 15.93 -11.39 -13.46
CA HIS A 118 17.12 -11.07 -14.27
C HIS A 118 17.00 -9.76 -15.04
N ASP A 119 15.87 -9.07 -14.94
CA ASP A 119 15.62 -7.81 -15.63
C ASP A 119 16.41 -6.63 -15.02
N ASN A 120 16.79 -5.67 -15.89
CA ASN A 120 17.35 -4.38 -15.50
C ASN A 120 16.30 -3.27 -15.47
N LYS A 121 15.01 -3.64 -15.52
CA LYS A 121 13.90 -2.69 -15.57
C LYS A 121 13.74 -1.95 -14.26
N TYR A 122 13.16 -0.78 -14.38
CA TYR A 122 12.67 0.03 -13.27
C TYR A 122 11.15 0.04 -13.32
N TYR A 123 10.54 0.12 -12.14
CA TYR A 123 9.10 0.26 -11.97
C TYR A 123 8.81 1.39 -11.00
N ASP A 124 8.10 2.41 -11.47
CA ASP A 124 7.75 3.58 -10.67
C ASP A 124 6.35 3.41 -10.06
N LEU A 125 6.27 3.61 -8.75
CA LEU A 125 5.02 3.77 -8.01
C LEU A 125 4.93 5.22 -7.54
N ASN A 126 3.89 5.93 -7.97
CA ASN A 126 3.57 7.27 -7.49
C ASN A 126 2.57 7.17 -6.35
N ILE A 127 3.02 7.42 -5.13
CA ILE A 127 2.25 7.20 -3.92
C ILE A 127 2.03 8.51 -3.21
N ARG A 128 0.79 8.82 -2.87
CA ARG A 128 0.42 9.91 -1.97
C ARG A 128 0.44 9.39 -0.54
N PHE A 129 1.22 10.02 0.31
CA PHE A 129 1.28 9.79 1.74
C PHE A 129 0.43 10.84 2.43
N VAL A 130 -0.60 10.41 3.14
CA VAL A 130 -1.47 11.29 3.92
C VAL A 130 -1.38 10.87 5.38
N ARG A 131 -0.93 11.80 6.23
CA ARG A 131 -0.89 11.64 7.69
C ARG A 131 -1.86 12.63 8.30
N PHE A 132 -2.66 12.17 9.22
CA PHE A 132 -3.64 12.96 9.94
C PHE A 132 -3.69 12.58 11.42
N ARG A 133 -4.04 13.55 12.23
CA ARG A 133 -4.19 13.39 13.66
C ARG A 133 -5.49 12.67 13.99
N ILE A 134 -5.43 11.67 14.89
CA ILE A 134 -6.60 10.92 15.38
C ILE A 134 -6.92 11.22 16.85
N SER A 135 -5.92 11.55 17.67
CA SER A 135 -6.05 12.02 19.04
C SER A 135 -4.88 12.94 19.39
N ASP A 136 -4.83 13.46 20.62
CA ASP A 136 -3.88 14.51 21.02
C ASP A 136 -2.42 14.24 20.66
N ASP A 137 -1.95 13.00 20.77
CA ASP A 137 -0.56 12.62 20.45
C ASP A 137 -0.47 11.45 19.48
N THR A 138 -1.57 11.14 18.76
CA THR A 138 -1.60 9.98 17.90
C THR A 138 -1.95 10.37 16.47
N TYR A 139 -1.11 9.91 15.55
CA TYR A 139 -1.30 10.08 14.10
C TYR A 139 -1.49 8.73 13.40
N GLU A 140 -2.21 8.74 12.32
CA GLU A 140 -2.25 7.63 11.37
C GLU A 140 -1.74 8.09 10.01
N THR A 141 -0.99 7.22 9.35
CA THR A 141 -0.52 7.43 7.99
C THR A 141 -1.13 6.41 7.06
N VAL A 142 -1.66 6.88 5.97
CA VAL A 142 -2.19 6.07 4.88
C VAL A 142 -1.47 6.38 3.58
N ILE A 143 -1.38 5.41 2.70
CA ILE A 143 -0.93 5.57 1.32
C ILE A 143 -2.09 5.39 0.37
N THR A 144 -2.08 6.15 -0.73
CA THR A 144 -3.15 6.14 -1.71
C THR A 144 -2.67 6.58 -3.09
N ASN A 145 -3.46 6.29 -4.13
CA ASN A 145 -3.37 6.89 -5.47
C ASN A 145 -4.59 7.74 -5.81
N LEU A 146 -5.38 8.14 -4.80
CA LEU A 146 -6.46 9.12 -4.95
C LEU A 146 -5.88 10.52 -5.11
N SER A 147 -6.44 11.32 -6.03
CA SER A 147 -6.00 12.70 -6.24
C SER A 147 -6.36 13.59 -5.05
N ALA A 148 -5.58 14.64 -4.79
CA ALA A 148 -5.87 15.58 -3.72
C ALA A 148 -7.07 16.48 -4.05
N ASP A 149 -7.29 16.74 -5.34
CA ASP A 149 -8.41 17.58 -5.81
C ASP A 149 -9.76 16.92 -5.60
N GLU A 150 -9.85 15.58 -5.83
CA GLU A 150 -11.09 14.82 -5.63
C GLU A 150 -11.26 14.36 -4.18
N PHE A 151 -10.15 14.07 -3.49
CA PHE A 151 -10.11 13.52 -2.14
C PHE A 151 -9.11 14.30 -1.28
N PRO A 152 -9.47 15.44 -0.72
CA PRO A 152 -8.64 16.16 0.24
C PRO A 152 -8.37 15.33 1.50
N SER A 153 -7.40 15.73 2.32
CA SER A 153 -6.94 14.94 3.48
C SER A 153 -8.04 14.57 4.47
N ASP A 154 -9.01 15.45 4.67
CA ASP A 154 -10.16 15.18 5.56
C ASP A 154 -11.08 14.09 4.99
N GLU A 155 -11.27 14.08 3.67
CA GLU A 155 -12.04 13.03 3.00
C GLU A 155 -11.30 11.69 3.05
N ILE A 156 -9.97 11.69 2.91
CA ILE A 156 -9.13 10.48 3.10
C ILE A 156 -9.31 9.91 4.50
N LYS A 157 -9.29 10.76 5.53
CA LYS A 157 -9.54 10.38 6.93
C LYS A 157 -10.92 9.75 7.10
N HIS A 158 -11.96 10.39 6.53
CA HIS A 158 -13.33 9.87 6.57
C HIS A 158 -13.44 8.51 5.89
N LEU A 159 -12.93 8.37 4.66
CA LEU A 159 -12.96 7.11 3.91
C LEU A 159 -12.22 5.98 4.66
N TYR A 160 -11.08 6.27 5.26
CA TYR A 160 -10.33 5.26 6.01
C TYR A 160 -11.12 4.77 7.23
N ASN A 161 -11.87 5.64 7.90
CA ASN A 161 -12.69 5.28 9.05
C ASN A 161 -13.80 4.28 8.68
N LEU A 162 -14.25 4.22 7.42
CA LEU A 162 -15.23 3.21 6.96
C LEU A 162 -14.70 1.78 7.09
N ARG A 163 -13.39 1.58 7.17
CA ARG A 163 -12.76 0.26 7.43
C ARG A 163 -13.27 -0.37 8.74
N TRP A 164 -13.55 0.42 9.76
CA TRP A 164 -14.08 -0.09 11.04
C TRP A 164 -15.41 -0.81 10.93
N GLY A 165 -16.21 -0.49 9.91
CA GLY A 165 -17.44 -1.21 9.59
C GLY A 165 -17.21 -2.68 9.26
N ILE A 166 -16.08 -3.03 8.66
CA ILE A 166 -15.69 -4.41 8.34
C ILE A 166 -15.40 -5.21 9.63
N GLU A 167 -14.67 -4.62 10.57
CA GLU A 167 -14.36 -5.27 11.85
C GLU A 167 -15.62 -5.53 12.68
N THR A 168 -16.57 -4.59 12.67
CA THR A 168 -17.87 -4.75 13.32
C THR A 168 -18.67 -5.88 12.67
N SER A 169 -18.72 -5.96 11.34
CA SER A 169 -19.41 -7.03 10.62
C SER A 169 -18.80 -8.41 10.90
N PHE A 170 -17.47 -8.53 10.97
CA PHE A 170 -16.83 -9.79 11.36
C PHE A 170 -17.11 -10.19 12.80
N ARG A 171 -17.22 -9.23 13.72
CA ARG A 171 -17.59 -9.48 15.10
C ARG A 171 -19.02 -10.02 15.18
N GLU A 172 -19.95 -9.40 14.51
CA GLU A 172 -21.34 -9.85 14.43
C GLU A 172 -21.43 -11.28 13.89
N LEU A 173 -20.72 -11.60 12.78
CA LEU A 173 -20.68 -12.95 12.22
C LEU A 173 -20.15 -14.00 13.21
N LYS A 174 -19.18 -13.66 14.05
CA LYS A 174 -18.60 -14.61 15.04
C LYS A 174 -19.55 -14.92 16.21
N TYR A 175 -20.46 -14.01 16.53
CA TYR A 175 -21.34 -14.14 17.71
C TYR A 175 -22.81 -14.41 17.35
N THR A 176 -23.14 -14.47 16.07
CA THR A 176 -24.51 -14.77 15.59
C THR A 176 -24.64 -16.20 15.06
N ILE A 177 -23.55 -16.96 15.00
CA ILE A 177 -23.51 -18.38 14.68
C ILE A 177 -23.15 -19.16 15.97
#